data_9c14877525818349df0ea3f4f73e0185
#
_entry.id   9c14877525818349df0ea3f4f73e0185
#
_cell.length_a   1.000
_cell.length_b   1.000
_cell.length_c   1.000
_cell.angle_alpha   90.00
_cell.angle_beta   90.00
_cell.angle_gamma   90.00
#
_symmetry.space_group_name_H-M   'P 1'
#
loop_
_entity.id
_entity.type
_entity.pdbx_description
1 polymer ?
#
loop_
_entity_poly.entity_id
_entity_poly.type
_entity_poly.pdbx_seq_one_letter_code
_entity_poly.pdbx_strand_id
1 'polypeptide(L)'
;MNKNVLIIIVLLVSLVHSSFGQQEKLLTHFIFDKMSINPGSTGLGMLNGVCGTAIYRNQWDKVNGAPNSALFNAEANLSRYFPSAVGISFYHDAIGFARQNNVVLNYSYHLPLGDGTLGMGLGLGLVSYGMNPIWVVPDDPNDPNLPQAVTESNFDANFGLYYLSNNGWYAGLSSVHLPAAQMDLLNFSTVRHYYGMGGYRQFEAFGVSSLDLDYNLLIRSDFVKTSADINVRAIWDGLYYGGLTVRPSDAIGLMAGIQLPNNFIFGYSYDITINKLSSISAGSHELFVRYCYFLPPPPVTKSRNPRYL
;
A
#
# COMPACT_ATOMS: atom_id res chain seq x y z
N MET A 1 19.78 -2.82 30.65
CA MET A 1 19.21 -2.03 29.55
C MET A 1 19.97 -0.72 29.49
N ASN A 2 20.55 -0.40 28.34
CA ASN A 2 21.46 0.75 28.20
C ASN A 2 20.66 2.05 28.37
N LYS A 3 21.09 2.99 29.23
CA LYS A 3 20.39 4.26 29.49
C LYS A 3 20.04 5.03 28.21
N ASN A 4 20.88 4.92 27.18
CA ASN A 4 20.66 5.56 25.88
C ASN A 4 19.48 4.94 25.11
N VAL A 5 19.24 3.64 25.25
CA VAL A 5 18.07 2.95 24.64
C VAL A 5 16.78 3.39 25.33
N LEU A 6 16.79 3.56 26.64
CA LEU A 6 15.63 4.05 27.39
C LEU A 6 15.28 5.51 27.01
N ILE A 7 16.28 6.35 26.81
CA ILE A 7 16.08 7.75 26.40
C ILE A 7 15.50 7.81 24.97
N ILE A 8 15.96 6.97 24.05
CA ILE A 8 15.42 6.88 22.68
C ILE A 8 13.96 6.41 22.70
N ILE A 9 13.64 5.42 23.52
CA ILE A 9 12.25 4.93 23.68
C ILE A 9 11.35 6.03 24.27
N VAL A 10 11.80 6.75 25.28
CA VAL A 10 11.05 7.85 25.90
C VAL A 10 10.86 9.02 24.91
N LEU A 11 11.87 9.37 24.11
CA LEU A 11 11.78 10.38 23.05
C LEU A 11 10.80 9.96 21.94
N LEU A 12 10.77 8.68 21.56
CA LEU A 12 9.81 8.15 20.58
C LEU A 12 8.36 8.16 21.10
N VAL A 13 8.15 7.94 22.39
CA VAL A 13 6.82 7.96 23.03
C VAL A 13 6.30 9.39 23.25
N SER A 14 7.16 10.39 23.44
CA SER A 14 6.76 11.78 23.68
C SER A 14 6.31 12.55 22.44
N LEU A 15 6.41 11.97 21.24
CA LEU A 15 6.02 12.62 19.98
C LEU A 15 4.53 12.40 19.60
N VAL A 16 3.71 11.83 20.49
CA VAL A 16 2.28 11.61 20.21
C VAL A 16 1.50 12.89 20.51
N HIS A 17 1.37 13.76 19.52
CA HIS A 17 0.44 14.88 19.54
C HIS A 17 -0.81 14.51 18.73
N SER A 18 -1.98 14.69 19.32
CA SER A 18 -3.27 14.52 18.62
C SER A 18 -3.48 15.71 17.69
N SER A 19 -3.33 15.49 16.41
CA SER A 19 -3.64 16.44 15.35
C SER A 19 -4.65 15.81 14.39
N PHE A 20 -5.62 16.59 13.95
CA PHE A 20 -6.57 16.21 12.90
C PHE A 20 -5.87 16.41 11.55
N GLY A 21 -5.28 15.35 10.99
CA GLY A 21 -4.67 15.32 9.67
C GLY A 21 -5.49 14.44 8.73
N GLN A 22 -5.43 14.71 7.42
CA GLN A 22 -5.93 13.80 6.40
C GLN A 22 -5.25 12.44 6.59
N GLN A 23 -6.05 11.38 6.69
CA GLN A 23 -5.50 10.03 6.76
C GLN A 23 -5.32 9.52 5.34
N GLU A 24 -4.09 9.19 4.98
CA GLU A 24 -3.80 8.35 3.83
C GLU A 24 -4.41 6.95 4.01
N LYS A 25 -4.54 6.24 2.87
CA LYS A 25 -5.12 4.89 2.84
C LYS A 25 -4.55 3.96 3.90
N LEU A 26 -5.44 3.35 4.65
CA LEU A 26 -5.13 2.36 5.68
C LEU A 26 -5.54 0.98 5.18
N LEU A 27 -4.58 0.18 4.72
CA LEU A 27 -4.84 -1.18 4.22
C LEU A 27 -4.17 -2.19 5.15
N THR A 28 -4.89 -3.25 5.50
CA THR A 28 -4.35 -4.35 6.29
C THR A 28 -3.51 -5.29 5.43
N HIS A 29 -3.87 -5.42 4.13
CA HIS A 29 -3.07 -6.13 3.13
C HIS A 29 -1.98 -5.26 2.46
N PHE A 30 -1.46 -4.23 3.14
CA PHE A 30 -0.37 -3.37 2.62
C PHE A 30 0.86 -4.17 2.16
N ILE A 31 1.05 -5.36 2.74
CA ILE A 31 2.14 -6.28 2.38
C ILE A 31 2.08 -6.73 0.91
N PHE A 32 0.91 -6.68 0.28
CA PHE A 32 0.68 -7.00 -1.12
C PHE A 32 0.56 -5.75 -2.01
N ASP A 33 0.37 -4.57 -1.42
CA ASP A 33 0.25 -3.28 -2.09
C ASP A 33 1.46 -2.37 -1.79
N LYS A 34 2.65 -2.81 -2.16
CA LYS A 34 3.86 -2.02 -1.92
C LYS A 34 4.02 -0.90 -2.95
N MET A 35 3.61 -1.13 -4.20
CA MET A 35 3.79 -0.19 -5.31
C MET A 35 3.04 1.13 -5.10
N SER A 36 1.82 1.10 -4.58
CA SER A 36 1.04 2.33 -4.35
C SER A 36 1.55 3.18 -3.19
N ILE A 37 2.42 2.58 -2.33
CA ILE A 37 3.06 3.25 -1.20
C ILE A 37 4.47 3.71 -1.58
N ASN A 38 5.20 2.87 -2.34
CA ASN A 38 6.59 3.10 -2.71
C ASN A 38 6.82 2.72 -4.17
N PRO A 39 6.91 3.68 -5.10
CA PRO A 39 7.12 3.38 -6.52
C PRO A 39 8.42 2.62 -6.80
N GLY A 40 9.43 2.67 -5.91
CA GLY A 40 10.65 1.88 -6.03
C GLY A 40 10.44 0.37 -5.95
N SER A 41 9.33 -0.08 -5.37
CA SER A 41 8.99 -1.50 -5.28
C SER A 41 8.35 -2.05 -6.55
N THR A 42 7.98 -1.20 -7.52
CA THR A 42 7.28 -1.62 -8.75
C THR A 42 8.04 -2.73 -9.44
N GLY A 43 7.38 -3.87 -9.64
CA GLY A 43 7.91 -5.05 -10.33
C GLY A 43 9.11 -5.73 -9.66
N LEU A 44 9.57 -5.25 -8.50
CA LEU A 44 10.73 -5.81 -7.82
C LEU A 44 10.34 -7.12 -7.12
N GLY A 45 11.16 -8.15 -7.24
CA GLY A 45 10.86 -9.49 -6.72
C GLY A 45 9.88 -10.29 -7.58
N MET A 46 9.38 -9.72 -8.68
CA MET A 46 8.64 -10.46 -9.69
C MET A 46 9.60 -11.09 -10.69
N LEU A 47 9.32 -12.33 -11.08
CA LEU A 47 9.87 -12.89 -12.31
C LEU A 47 9.25 -12.16 -13.52
N ASN A 48 9.85 -12.24 -14.69
CA ASN A 48 9.33 -11.66 -15.93
C ASN A 48 7.82 -11.91 -16.08
N GLY A 49 7.01 -10.88 -15.95
CA GLY A 49 5.56 -11.06 -15.96
C GLY A 49 4.78 -9.78 -15.66
N VAL A 50 3.48 -9.95 -15.56
CA VAL A 50 2.52 -8.89 -15.21
C VAL A 50 1.68 -9.37 -14.03
N CYS A 51 1.54 -8.55 -13.00
CA CYS A 51 0.65 -8.82 -11.89
C CYS A 51 -0.44 -7.74 -11.79
N GLY A 52 -1.65 -8.17 -11.50
CA GLY A 52 -2.77 -7.31 -11.11
C GLY A 52 -3.13 -7.56 -9.65
N THR A 53 -3.41 -6.51 -8.90
CA THR A 53 -3.83 -6.56 -7.50
C THR A 53 -5.06 -5.68 -7.32
N ALA A 54 -6.09 -6.19 -6.67
CA ALA A 54 -7.27 -5.43 -6.30
C ALA A 54 -7.55 -5.61 -4.81
N ILE A 55 -7.87 -4.50 -4.13
CA ILE A 55 -8.25 -4.47 -2.73
C ILE A 55 -9.52 -3.63 -2.59
N TYR A 56 -10.47 -4.14 -1.84
CA TYR A 56 -11.66 -3.39 -1.44
C TYR A 56 -11.76 -3.40 0.08
N ARG A 57 -11.94 -2.22 0.67
CA ARG A 57 -12.03 -2.04 2.11
C ARG A 57 -13.30 -1.27 2.50
N ASN A 58 -14.08 -1.85 3.38
CA ASN A 58 -15.15 -1.18 4.12
C ASN A 58 -14.65 -0.93 5.55
N GLN A 59 -14.37 0.32 5.86
CA GLN A 59 -13.83 0.70 7.16
C GLN A 59 -14.97 1.12 8.10
N TRP A 60 -14.89 0.73 9.38
CA TRP A 60 -15.85 1.07 10.43
C TRP A 60 -17.31 0.74 10.06
N ASP A 61 -17.55 -0.53 9.73
CA ASP A 61 -18.91 -0.99 9.38
C ASP A 61 -19.94 -0.53 10.42
N LYS A 62 -21.17 -0.26 9.96
CA LYS A 62 -22.29 0.36 10.69
C LYS A 62 -22.14 1.84 11.05
N VAL A 63 -21.04 2.50 10.76
CA VAL A 63 -20.90 3.94 10.92
C VAL A 63 -21.37 4.64 9.64
N ASN A 64 -22.37 5.48 9.71
CA ASN A 64 -22.85 6.24 8.55
C ASN A 64 -21.77 7.18 8.02
N GLY A 65 -21.52 7.13 6.71
CA GLY A 65 -20.46 7.92 6.07
C GLY A 65 -19.04 7.41 6.32
N ALA A 66 -18.89 6.21 6.86
CA ALA A 66 -17.59 5.58 7.06
C ALA A 66 -16.83 5.38 5.74
N PRO A 67 -15.49 5.34 5.77
CA PRO A 67 -14.68 5.20 4.56
C PRO A 67 -14.92 3.88 3.83
N ASN A 68 -15.05 3.99 2.49
CA ASN A 68 -15.02 2.85 1.57
C ASN A 68 -13.94 3.09 0.54
N SER A 69 -12.98 2.20 0.47
CA SER A 69 -11.83 2.36 -0.40
C SER A 69 -11.71 1.20 -1.39
N ALA A 70 -11.32 1.51 -2.61
CA ALA A 70 -10.97 0.53 -3.62
C ALA A 70 -9.60 0.87 -4.22
N LEU A 71 -8.74 -0.12 -4.33
CA LEU A 71 -7.43 -0.02 -4.94
C LEU A 71 -7.33 -1.04 -6.08
N PHE A 72 -6.77 -0.61 -7.20
CA PHE A 72 -6.35 -1.49 -8.27
C PHE A 72 -4.94 -1.12 -8.71
N ASN A 73 -4.05 -2.10 -8.73
CA ASN A 73 -2.69 -1.98 -9.24
C ASN A 73 -2.47 -2.99 -10.36
N ALA A 74 -1.76 -2.55 -11.40
CA ALA A 74 -1.18 -3.45 -12.38
C ALA A 74 0.29 -3.08 -12.55
N GLU A 75 1.18 -4.08 -12.52
CA GLU A 75 2.62 -3.88 -12.63
C GLU A 75 3.23 -4.91 -13.57
N ALA A 76 4.23 -4.50 -14.33
CA ALA A 76 4.96 -5.34 -15.27
C ALA A 76 6.46 -5.21 -15.06
N ASN A 77 7.13 -6.34 -14.85
CA ASN A 77 8.59 -6.40 -14.79
C ASN A 77 9.15 -6.49 -16.22
N LEU A 78 10.04 -5.56 -16.56
CA LEU A 78 10.67 -5.43 -17.88
C LEU A 78 12.11 -5.91 -17.90
N SER A 79 12.60 -6.56 -16.84
CA SER A 79 14.00 -6.96 -16.67
C SER A 79 14.54 -7.86 -17.79
N ARG A 80 13.64 -8.46 -18.58
CA ARG A 80 13.97 -9.19 -19.80
C ARG A 80 14.61 -8.30 -20.88
N TYR A 81 14.25 -7.02 -20.90
CA TYR A 81 14.70 -6.07 -21.94
C TYR A 81 15.67 -5.04 -21.37
N PHE A 82 15.36 -4.50 -20.20
CA PHE A 82 16.16 -3.53 -19.46
C PHE A 82 15.79 -3.58 -17.97
N PRO A 83 16.73 -3.26 -17.06
CA PRO A 83 16.56 -3.44 -15.61
C PRO A 83 15.55 -2.45 -15.04
N SER A 84 14.26 -2.65 -15.33
CA SER A 84 13.20 -1.75 -14.89
C SER A 84 11.85 -2.44 -14.83
N ALA A 85 10.87 -1.72 -14.28
CA ALA A 85 9.48 -2.08 -14.28
C ALA A 85 8.58 -0.86 -14.41
N VAL A 86 7.35 -1.11 -14.85
CA VAL A 86 6.30 -0.10 -14.95
C VAL A 86 5.05 -0.58 -14.22
N GLY A 87 4.24 0.36 -13.77
CA GLY A 87 2.97 0.02 -13.15
C GLY A 87 1.98 1.17 -13.23
N ILE A 88 0.71 0.84 -13.02
CA ILE A 88 -0.37 1.80 -12.85
C ILE A 88 -1.09 1.48 -11.55
N SER A 89 -1.40 2.51 -10.80
CA SER A 89 -2.17 2.44 -9.56
C SER A 89 -3.40 3.31 -9.69
N PHE A 90 -4.54 2.75 -9.37
CA PHE A 90 -5.80 3.47 -9.22
C PHE A 90 -6.30 3.30 -7.79
N TYR A 91 -6.61 4.39 -7.12
CA TYR A 91 -7.18 4.41 -5.80
C TYR A 91 -8.42 5.29 -5.76
N HIS A 92 -9.49 4.74 -5.21
CA HIS A 92 -10.75 5.44 -4.92
C HIS A 92 -11.03 5.38 -3.44
N ASP A 93 -11.42 6.50 -2.86
CA ASP A 93 -11.88 6.59 -1.48
C ASP A 93 -13.12 7.45 -1.37
N ALA A 94 -14.03 7.04 -0.51
CA ALA A 94 -15.30 7.70 -0.29
C ALA A 94 -15.55 7.82 1.21
N ILE A 95 -15.58 9.04 1.74
CA ILE A 95 -15.80 9.35 3.16
C ILE A 95 -16.92 10.38 3.27
N GLY A 96 -18.08 9.98 3.75
CA GLY A 96 -19.25 10.84 3.79
C GLY A 96 -19.57 11.38 2.40
N PHE A 97 -19.52 12.68 2.23
CA PHE A 97 -19.72 13.37 0.95
C PHE A 97 -18.43 13.57 0.15
N ALA A 98 -17.28 13.37 0.77
CA ALA A 98 -15.98 13.51 0.12
C ALA A 98 -15.66 12.28 -0.73
N ARG A 99 -15.03 12.51 -1.88
CA ARG A 99 -14.54 11.49 -2.80
C ARG A 99 -13.12 11.85 -3.22
N GLN A 100 -12.26 10.85 -3.22
CA GLN A 100 -10.89 10.98 -3.72
C GLN A 100 -10.66 9.92 -4.79
N ASN A 101 -10.02 10.33 -5.89
CA ASN A 101 -9.56 9.42 -6.92
C ASN A 101 -8.11 9.75 -7.27
N ASN A 102 -7.23 8.76 -7.25
CA ASN A 102 -5.84 8.92 -7.63
C ASN A 102 -5.52 7.94 -8.74
N VAL A 103 -4.86 8.42 -9.77
CA VAL A 103 -4.29 7.59 -10.84
C VAL A 103 -2.81 7.92 -10.94
N VAL A 104 -1.95 6.91 -10.77
CA VAL A 104 -0.50 7.10 -10.77
C VAL A 104 0.15 6.07 -11.70
N LEU A 105 0.97 6.56 -12.63
CA LEU A 105 1.87 5.75 -13.43
C LEU A 105 3.22 5.67 -12.71
N ASN A 106 3.68 4.46 -12.45
CA ASN A 106 4.91 4.18 -11.73
C ASN A 106 5.96 3.64 -12.70
N TYR A 107 7.18 4.12 -12.56
CA TYR A 107 8.38 3.58 -13.19
C TYR A 107 9.42 3.29 -12.09
N SER A 108 10.07 2.14 -12.15
CA SER A 108 11.18 1.78 -11.26
C SER A 108 12.37 1.28 -12.05
N TYR A 109 13.54 1.87 -11.80
CA TYR A 109 14.83 1.35 -12.29
C TYR A 109 15.42 0.42 -11.24
N HIS A 110 15.89 -0.76 -11.68
CA HIS A 110 16.40 -1.82 -10.81
C HIS A 110 17.91 -1.90 -10.91
N LEU A 111 18.61 -1.51 -9.86
CA LEU A 111 20.06 -1.53 -9.76
C LEU A 111 20.50 -2.72 -8.89
N PRO A 112 21.24 -3.71 -9.43
CA PRO A 112 21.88 -4.73 -8.59
C PRO A 112 22.84 -4.06 -7.59
N LEU A 113 22.67 -4.32 -6.30
CA LEU A 113 23.47 -3.72 -5.23
C LEU A 113 23.74 -4.75 -4.13
N GLY A 114 25.01 -5.12 -3.96
CA GLY A 114 25.40 -6.15 -2.99
C GLY A 114 24.73 -7.48 -3.27
N ASP A 115 24.06 -8.04 -2.24
CA ASP A 115 23.31 -9.31 -2.31
C ASP A 115 21.83 -9.12 -2.66
N GLY A 116 21.48 -8.02 -3.29
CA GLY A 116 20.08 -7.72 -3.61
C GLY A 116 19.93 -6.75 -4.77
N THR A 117 18.76 -6.12 -4.84
CA THR A 117 18.40 -5.15 -5.87
C THR A 117 17.79 -3.91 -5.25
N LEU A 118 18.30 -2.75 -5.62
CA LEU A 118 17.74 -1.44 -5.28
C LEU A 118 16.82 -0.99 -6.41
N GLY A 119 15.54 -0.81 -6.09
CA GLY A 119 14.58 -0.15 -6.96
C GLY A 119 14.51 1.35 -6.66
N MET A 120 14.68 2.16 -7.69
CA MET A 120 14.54 3.62 -7.64
C MET A 120 13.32 4.00 -8.47
N GLY A 121 12.26 4.45 -7.80
CA GLY A 121 10.96 4.65 -8.43
C GLY A 121 10.48 6.08 -8.45
N LEU A 122 9.79 6.43 -9.53
CA LEU A 122 9.06 7.66 -9.73
C LEU A 122 7.62 7.32 -10.11
N GLY A 123 6.66 7.94 -9.42
CA GLY A 123 5.25 7.90 -9.75
C GLY A 123 4.79 9.26 -10.22
N LEU A 124 4.09 9.34 -11.35
CA LEU A 124 3.50 10.56 -11.88
C LEU A 124 2.02 10.32 -12.11
N GLY A 125 1.17 11.24 -11.69
CA GLY A 125 -0.26 11.02 -11.80
C GLY A 125 -1.11 12.24 -11.55
N LEU A 126 -2.39 11.95 -11.31
CA LEU A 126 -3.41 12.92 -10.97
C LEU A 126 -4.08 12.50 -9.67
N VAL A 127 -4.28 13.46 -8.80
CA VAL A 127 -5.14 13.36 -7.64
C VAL A 127 -6.37 14.21 -7.84
N SER A 128 -7.55 13.63 -7.66
CA SER A 128 -8.84 14.32 -7.79
C SER A 128 -9.59 14.22 -6.49
N TYR A 129 -10.03 15.36 -5.97
CA TYR A 129 -10.88 15.46 -4.81
C TYR A 129 -12.23 16.05 -5.22
N GLY A 130 -13.30 15.46 -4.72
CA GLY A 130 -14.65 15.94 -4.95
C GLY A 130 -15.45 15.96 -3.67
N MET A 131 -16.38 16.89 -3.59
CA MET A 131 -17.42 16.93 -2.58
C MET A 131 -18.78 16.90 -3.28
N ASN A 132 -19.60 15.92 -2.95
CA ASN A 132 -20.92 15.75 -3.53
C ASN A 132 -21.96 15.66 -2.41
N PRO A 133 -22.31 16.79 -1.80
CA PRO A 133 -23.27 16.83 -0.69
C PRO A 133 -24.67 16.46 -1.17
N ILE A 134 -25.39 15.70 -0.34
CA ILE A 134 -26.81 15.42 -0.49
C ILE A 134 -27.53 16.21 0.58
N TRP A 135 -28.28 17.22 0.15
CA TRP A 135 -29.05 18.06 1.06
C TRP A 135 -30.48 17.55 1.16
N VAL A 136 -30.95 17.37 2.38
CA VAL A 136 -32.37 17.17 2.66
C VAL A 136 -32.92 18.52 3.11
N VAL A 137 -33.44 19.29 2.16
CA VAL A 137 -34.01 20.61 2.40
C VAL A 137 -35.53 20.49 2.31
N PRO A 138 -36.27 20.69 3.42
CA PRO A 138 -37.73 20.56 3.42
C PRO A 138 -38.45 21.64 2.58
N ASP A 139 -37.86 22.85 2.52
CA ASP A 139 -38.59 24.03 2.02
C ASP A 139 -38.11 24.49 0.63
N ASP A 140 -36.81 24.38 0.29
CA ASP A 140 -36.27 24.73 -1.02
C ASP A 140 -35.07 23.83 -1.41
N PRO A 141 -35.29 22.80 -2.24
CA PRO A 141 -34.22 21.94 -2.74
C PRO A 141 -33.20 22.66 -3.65
N ASN A 142 -33.52 23.86 -4.15
CA ASN A 142 -32.69 24.62 -5.07
C ASN A 142 -32.09 25.90 -4.44
N ASP A 143 -31.99 25.97 -3.11
CA ASP A 143 -31.38 27.10 -2.41
C ASP A 143 -29.96 27.35 -2.94
N PRO A 144 -29.66 28.50 -3.57
CA PRO A 144 -28.36 28.80 -4.13
C PRO A 144 -27.25 28.97 -3.08
N ASN A 145 -27.58 29.05 -1.80
CA ASN A 145 -26.60 29.12 -0.72
C ASN A 145 -26.13 27.76 -0.28
N LEU A 146 -26.75 26.67 -0.73
CA LEU A 146 -26.27 25.32 -0.44
C LEU A 146 -25.04 25.00 -1.27
N PRO A 147 -23.95 24.45 -0.65
CA PRO A 147 -22.79 24.02 -1.38
C PRO A 147 -23.15 23.03 -2.50
N GLN A 148 -22.71 23.34 -3.71
CA GLN A 148 -22.92 22.49 -4.87
C GLN A 148 -21.84 21.41 -4.95
N ALA A 149 -22.09 20.37 -5.77
CA ALA A 149 -21.08 19.38 -6.06
C ALA A 149 -19.88 20.03 -6.76
N VAL A 150 -18.70 19.80 -6.25
CA VAL A 150 -17.45 20.34 -6.79
C VAL A 150 -16.41 19.24 -6.85
N THR A 151 -15.63 19.23 -7.94
CA THR A 151 -14.50 18.31 -8.11
C THR A 151 -13.33 19.08 -8.70
N GLU A 152 -12.16 18.87 -8.14
CA GLU A 152 -10.92 19.47 -8.60
C GLU A 152 -9.85 18.40 -8.73
N SER A 153 -9.02 18.51 -9.77
CA SER A 153 -7.95 17.54 -10.05
C SER A 153 -6.64 18.27 -10.26
N ASN A 154 -5.58 17.75 -9.65
CA ASN A 154 -4.26 18.32 -9.76
C ASN A 154 -3.20 17.24 -10.05
N PHE A 155 -2.05 17.70 -10.58
CA PHE A 155 -0.89 16.85 -10.79
C PHE A 155 -0.34 16.34 -9.46
N ASP A 156 0.09 15.08 -9.45
CA ASP A 156 0.72 14.45 -8.32
C ASP A 156 2.01 13.73 -8.73
N ALA A 157 2.96 13.67 -7.80
CA ALA A 157 4.24 13.02 -8.00
C ALA A 157 4.68 12.30 -6.72
N ASN A 158 5.23 11.11 -6.88
CA ASN A 158 5.71 10.26 -5.82
C ASN A 158 7.15 9.81 -6.12
N PHE A 159 7.96 9.64 -5.10
CA PHE A 159 9.32 9.11 -5.23
C PHE A 159 9.55 8.03 -4.18
N GLY A 160 10.33 7.00 -4.51
CA GLY A 160 10.67 5.95 -3.58
C GLY A 160 11.95 5.19 -3.91
N LEU A 161 12.58 4.72 -2.85
CA LEU A 161 13.69 3.80 -2.86
C LEU A 161 13.25 2.51 -2.16
N TYR A 162 13.51 1.37 -2.78
CA TYR A 162 13.16 0.08 -2.21
C TYR A 162 14.27 -0.92 -2.47
N TYR A 163 14.82 -1.49 -1.41
CA TYR A 163 15.83 -2.53 -1.50
C TYR A 163 15.23 -3.89 -1.16
N LEU A 164 15.48 -4.87 -2.01
CA LEU A 164 15.10 -6.27 -1.82
C LEU A 164 16.36 -7.13 -1.82
N SER A 165 16.67 -7.75 -0.69
CA SER A 165 17.77 -8.70 -0.54
C SER A 165 17.36 -10.10 -1.02
N ASN A 166 18.33 -10.85 -1.56
CA ASN A 166 18.18 -12.27 -1.87
C ASN A 166 18.03 -13.14 -0.61
N ASN A 167 18.37 -12.59 0.56
CA ASN A 167 18.26 -13.26 1.87
C ASN A 167 16.90 -13.06 2.54
N GLY A 168 15.88 -12.56 1.80
CA GLY A 168 14.49 -12.49 2.27
C GLY A 168 14.13 -11.24 3.07
N TRP A 169 15.03 -10.28 3.28
CA TRP A 169 14.68 -9.00 3.89
C TRP A 169 14.50 -7.89 2.86
N TYR A 170 13.73 -6.89 3.21
CA TYR A 170 13.56 -5.68 2.41
C TYR A 170 13.50 -4.45 3.28
N ALA A 171 13.85 -3.31 2.70
CA ALA A 171 13.65 -2.00 3.29
C ALA A 171 13.27 -0.98 2.22
N GLY A 172 12.45 0.01 2.57
CA GLY A 172 12.05 1.05 1.62
C GLY A 172 11.74 2.35 2.30
N LEU A 173 12.00 3.44 1.57
CA LEU A 173 11.62 4.80 1.94
C LEU A 173 10.92 5.44 0.76
N SER A 174 9.83 6.16 1.00
CA SER A 174 9.12 6.88 -0.05
C SER A 174 8.45 8.13 0.46
N SER A 175 8.15 9.03 -0.47
CA SER A 175 7.30 10.19 -0.24
C SER A 175 6.27 10.27 -1.34
N VAL A 176 5.02 10.48 -0.97
CA VAL A 176 3.90 10.69 -1.89
C VAL A 176 3.34 12.10 -1.74
N HIS A 177 2.60 12.54 -2.75
CA HIS A 177 2.07 13.90 -2.83
C HIS A 177 3.15 14.98 -2.74
N LEU A 178 4.28 14.78 -3.45
CA LEU A 178 5.45 15.68 -3.41
C LEU A 178 5.11 17.14 -3.76
N PRO A 179 4.23 17.44 -4.74
CA PRO A 179 3.87 18.82 -5.06
C PRO A 179 3.09 19.52 -3.95
N ALA A 180 2.43 18.75 -3.05
CA ALA A 180 1.45 19.28 -2.10
C ALA A 180 0.40 20.13 -2.81
N ALA A 181 -0.26 19.52 -3.82
CA ALA A 181 -1.16 20.21 -4.75
C ALA A 181 -2.27 20.95 -4.01
N GLN A 182 -2.48 22.21 -4.38
CA GLN A 182 -3.49 23.06 -3.82
C GLN A 182 -4.81 22.84 -4.55
N MET A 183 -5.89 22.66 -3.81
CA MET A 183 -7.26 22.48 -4.29
C MET A 183 -8.02 23.76 -3.97
N ASP A 184 -7.99 24.73 -4.90
CA ASP A 184 -8.50 26.07 -4.66
C ASP A 184 -10.02 26.08 -4.46
N LEU A 185 -10.76 25.29 -5.25
CA LEU A 185 -12.21 25.19 -5.17
C LEU A 185 -12.71 24.54 -3.86
N LEU A 186 -11.88 23.69 -3.28
CA LEU A 186 -12.19 22.96 -2.05
C LEU A 186 -11.52 23.61 -0.83
N ASN A 187 -10.69 24.63 -1.05
CA ASN A 187 -9.96 25.37 0.00
C ASN A 187 -9.11 24.47 0.91
N PHE A 188 -8.39 23.50 0.33
CA PHE A 188 -7.40 22.70 1.04
C PHE A 188 -6.23 22.33 0.13
N SER A 189 -5.15 21.78 0.70
CA SER A 189 -4.02 21.22 -0.05
C SER A 189 -3.77 19.78 0.35
N THR A 190 -3.26 18.99 -0.61
CA THR A 190 -2.75 17.65 -0.30
C THR A 190 -1.54 17.77 0.61
N VAL A 191 -1.38 16.82 1.52
CA VAL A 191 -0.25 16.80 2.45
C VAL A 191 0.74 15.74 1.99
N ARG A 192 2.04 16.10 2.05
CA ARG A 192 3.12 15.13 1.78
C ARG A 192 3.13 14.06 2.84
N HIS A 193 3.13 12.80 2.42
CA HIS A 193 3.29 11.68 3.33
C HIS A 193 4.62 10.98 3.07
N TYR A 194 5.26 10.60 4.13
CA TYR A 194 6.53 9.88 4.15
C TYR A 194 6.31 8.49 4.71
N TYR A 195 6.86 7.50 4.01
CA TYR A 195 6.75 6.11 4.40
C TYR A 195 8.11 5.49 4.63
N GLY A 196 8.22 4.74 5.72
CA GLY A 196 9.29 3.79 5.96
C GLY A 196 8.71 2.39 6.02
N MET A 197 9.27 1.46 5.28
CA MET A 197 8.83 0.07 5.30
C MET A 197 10.00 -0.88 5.42
N GLY A 198 9.78 -2.01 6.05
CA GLY A 198 10.77 -3.06 6.17
C GLY A 198 10.12 -4.39 6.48
N GLY A 199 10.81 -5.46 6.17
CA GLY A 199 10.34 -6.80 6.52
C GLY A 199 11.39 -7.87 6.30
N TYR A 200 11.06 -9.04 6.80
CA TYR A 200 11.91 -10.21 6.71
C TYR A 200 11.06 -11.47 6.57
N ARG A 201 11.42 -12.33 5.61
CA ARG A 201 10.86 -13.66 5.50
C ARG A 201 11.83 -14.66 6.10
N GLN A 202 11.39 -15.34 7.13
CA GLN A 202 12.04 -16.49 7.70
C GLN A 202 11.49 -17.74 7.01
N PHE A 203 12.29 -18.35 6.15
CA PHE A 203 11.97 -19.62 5.52
C PHE A 203 12.13 -20.76 6.53
N GLU A 204 11.33 -21.82 6.39
CA GLU A 204 11.40 -23.02 7.24
C GLU A 204 11.44 -22.66 8.74
N ALA A 205 10.52 -21.80 9.17
CA ALA A 205 10.49 -21.28 10.52
C ALA A 205 10.43 -22.41 11.55
N PHE A 206 11.23 -22.28 12.60
CA PHE A 206 11.37 -23.29 13.67
C PHE A 206 11.81 -24.68 13.17
N GLY A 207 12.43 -24.77 12.00
CA GLY A 207 12.84 -26.05 11.39
C GLY A 207 11.69 -26.84 10.75
N VAL A 208 10.54 -26.20 10.53
CA VAL A 208 9.37 -26.79 9.86
C VAL A 208 9.41 -26.37 8.38
N SER A 209 9.70 -27.31 7.48
CA SER A 209 9.91 -27.06 6.03
C SER A 209 8.66 -26.53 5.32
N SER A 210 7.47 -26.74 5.88
CA SER A 210 6.21 -26.25 5.32
C SER A 210 5.80 -24.87 5.86
N LEU A 211 6.55 -24.25 6.77
CA LEU A 211 6.17 -23.03 7.45
C LEU A 211 7.17 -21.90 7.18
N ASP A 212 6.70 -20.86 6.51
CA ASP A 212 7.41 -19.58 6.44
C ASP A 212 6.72 -18.52 7.32
N LEU A 213 7.51 -17.63 7.90
CA LEU A 213 7.02 -16.48 8.64
C LEU A 213 7.49 -15.19 7.98
N ASP A 214 6.55 -14.30 7.67
CA ASP A 214 6.81 -12.95 7.19
C ASP A 214 6.59 -11.94 8.31
N TYR A 215 7.59 -11.14 8.60
CA TYR A 215 7.53 -10.01 9.51
C TYR A 215 7.56 -8.72 8.70
N ASN A 216 6.61 -7.81 8.92
CA ASN A 216 6.50 -6.59 8.15
C ASN A 216 6.23 -5.41 9.06
N LEU A 217 6.84 -4.27 8.74
CA LEU A 217 6.64 -2.98 9.38
C LEU A 217 6.36 -1.93 8.31
N LEU A 218 5.34 -1.12 8.54
CA LEU A 218 5.07 0.08 7.76
C LEU A 218 4.90 1.25 8.72
N ILE A 219 5.70 2.28 8.54
CA ILE A 219 5.57 3.56 9.24
C ILE A 219 5.12 4.60 8.22
N ARG A 220 4.16 5.42 8.58
CA ARG A 220 3.68 6.54 7.76
C ARG A 220 3.63 7.80 8.60
N SER A 221 4.03 8.94 8.05
CA SER A 221 4.08 10.22 8.74
C SER A 221 3.89 11.38 7.77
N ASP A 222 3.15 12.38 8.20
CA ASP A 222 3.06 13.70 7.57
C ASP A 222 3.81 14.77 8.40
N PHE A 223 4.65 14.33 9.36
CA PHE A 223 5.32 15.11 10.41
C PHE A 223 4.39 15.74 11.46
N VAL A 224 3.07 15.65 11.27
CA VAL A 224 2.07 16.06 12.26
C VAL A 224 1.55 14.85 13.02
N LYS A 225 1.29 13.76 12.28
CA LYS A 225 0.87 12.47 12.83
C LYS A 225 1.75 11.36 12.27
N THR A 226 2.13 10.44 13.14
CA THR A 226 2.85 9.22 12.77
C THR A 226 2.03 8.00 13.18
N SER A 227 1.91 7.04 12.27
CA SER A 227 1.29 5.74 12.55
C SER A 227 2.20 4.61 12.07
N ALA A 228 2.06 3.45 12.71
CA ALA A 228 2.81 2.26 12.35
C ALA A 228 1.87 1.06 12.25
N ASP A 229 2.11 0.19 11.28
CA ASP A 229 1.49 -1.12 11.15
C ASP A 229 2.57 -2.18 11.31
N ILE A 230 2.39 -3.05 12.29
CA ILE A 230 3.25 -4.22 12.54
C ILE A 230 2.46 -5.43 12.11
N ASN A 231 3.00 -6.20 11.17
CA ASN A 231 2.34 -7.39 10.65
C ASN A 231 3.23 -8.62 10.80
N VAL A 232 2.63 -9.72 11.24
CA VAL A 232 3.24 -11.05 11.22
C VAL A 232 2.29 -11.99 10.49
N ARG A 233 2.82 -12.69 9.49
CA ARG A 233 2.06 -13.61 8.65
C ARG A 233 2.78 -14.96 8.58
N ALA A 234 2.06 -16.03 8.88
CA ALA A 234 2.48 -17.41 8.65
C ALA A 234 1.98 -17.87 7.28
N ILE A 235 2.84 -18.56 6.52
CA ILE A 235 2.52 -19.16 5.24
C ILE A 235 2.78 -20.66 5.37
N TRP A 236 1.73 -21.46 5.13
CA TRP A 236 1.78 -22.92 5.26
C TRP A 236 1.75 -23.57 3.87
N ASP A 237 2.74 -24.45 3.60
CA ASP A 237 2.95 -25.14 2.32
C ASP A 237 2.98 -24.22 1.08
N GLY A 238 3.26 -22.92 1.27
CA GLY A 238 3.14 -21.92 0.20
C GLY A 238 1.71 -21.71 -0.31
N LEU A 239 0.71 -22.37 0.33
CA LEU A 239 -0.69 -22.39 -0.13
C LEU A 239 -1.60 -21.55 0.76
N TYR A 240 -1.56 -21.74 2.07
CA TYR A 240 -2.42 -21.01 3.00
C TYR A 240 -1.62 -19.94 3.74
N TYR A 241 -2.23 -18.81 4.02
CA TYR A 241 -1.64 -17.86 4.94
C TYR A 241 -2.65 -17.36 5.98
N GLY A 242 -2.13 -17.06 7.15
CA GLY A 242 -2.84 -16.37 8.21
C GLY A 242 -1.92 -15.38 8.89
N GLY A 243 -2.45 -14.28 9.39
CA GLY A 243 -1.62 -13.24 9.98
C GLY A 243 -2.37 -12.31 10.91
N LEU A 244 -1.56 -11.55 11.62
CA LEU A 244 -1.99 -10.53 12.57
C LEU A 244 -1.33 -9.21 12.19
N THR A 245 -2.12 -8.14 12.14
CA THR A 245 -1.64 -6.76 12.00
C THR A 245 -2.03 -5.97 13.23
N VAL A 246 -1.06 -5.31 13.85
CA VAL A 246 -1.31 -4.41 14.98
C VAL A 246 -1.03 -2.99 14.53
N ARG A 247 -2.05 -2.14 14.62
CA ARG A 247 -1.97 -0.70 14.42
C ARG A 247 -2.22 -0.03 15.76
N PRO A 248 -1.16 0.38 16.47
CA PRO A 248 -1.31 0.97 17.80
C PRO A 248 -2.31 2.12 17.82
N SER A 249 -3.19 2.11 18.82
CA SER A 249 -4.24 3.12 19.02
C SER A 249 -5.32 3.21 17.94
N ASP A 250 -5.39 2.25 17.00
CA ASP A 250 -6.40 2.22 15.94
C ASP A 250 -7.11 0.87 15.85
N ALA A 251 -6.40 -0.21 15.49
CA ALA A 251 -7.02 -1.50 15.25
C ALA A 251 -6.07 -2.68 15.42
N ILE A 252 -6.65 -3.86 15.62
CA ILE A 252 -5.99 -5.15 15.50
C ILE A 252 -6.65 -5.90 14.35
N GLY A 253 -5.90 -6.17 13.28
CA GLY A 253 -6.37 -6.87 12.10
C GLY A 253 -5.98 -8.35 12.11
N LEU A 254 -6.95 -9.21 11.81
CA LEU A 254 -6.75 -10.62 11.53
C LEU A 254 -6.86 -10.82 10.03
N MET A 255 -5.93 -11.56 9.43
CA MET A 255 -5.98 -11.86 7.99
C MET A 255 -5.84 -13.35 7.73
N ALA A 256 -6.49 -13.81 6.68
CA ALA A 256 -6.33 -15.15 6.15
C ALA A 256 -6.48 -15.15 4.63
N GLY A 257 -5.88 -16.13 3.96
CA GLY A 257 -6.02 -16.27 2.52
C GLY A 257 -5.37 -17.53 1.97
N ILE A 258 -5.46 -17.65 0.65
CA ILE A 258 -4.97 -18.78 -0.10
C ILE A 258 -4.16 -18.30 -1.31
N GLN A 259 -3.03 -18.95 -1.55
CA GLN A 259 -2.15 -18.75 -2.72
C GLN A 259 -2.26 -19.99 -3.61
N LEU A 260 -2.97 -19.86 -4.72
CA LEU A 260 -3.20 -20.99 -5.61
C LEU A 260 -2.03 -21.25 -6.55
N PRO A 261 -1.78 -22.50 -6.98
CA PRO A 261 -0.70 -22.84 -7.92
C PRO A 261 -0.80 -22.13 -9.27
N ASN A 262 -2.00 -21.67 -9.67
CA ASN A 262 -2.22 -20.90 -10.89
C ASN A 262 -1.97 -19.39 -10.72
N ASN A 263 -1.19 -19.00 -9.71
CA ASN A 263 -0.76 -17.62 -9.42
C ASN A 263 -1.88 -16.67 -8.97
N PHE A 264 -3.06 -17.19 -8.58
CA PHE A 264 -4.05 -16.41 -7.88
C PHE A 264 -3.76 -16.42 -6.37
N ILE A 265 -3.93 -15.24 -5.76
CA ILE A 265 -3.91 -15.07 -4.31
C ILE A 265 -5.22 -14.39 -3.92
N PHE A 266 -5.93 -14.96 -2.97
CA PHE A 266 -7.13 -14.40 -2.37
C PHE A 266 -6.91 -14.20 -0.88
N GLY A 267 -7.42 -13.11 -0.36
CA GLY A 267 -7.35 -12.83 1.05
C GLY A 267 -8.53 -12.04 1.58
N TYR A 268 -8.74 -12.19 2.85
CA TYR A 268 -9.70 -11.44 3.63
C TYR A 268 -9.07 -11.02 4.94
N SER A 269 -9.37 -9.81 5.38
CA SER A 269 -9.05 -9.39 6.74
C SER A 269 -10.21 -8.72 7.43
N TYR A 270 -10.19 -8.83 8.75
CA TYR A 270 -11.11 -8.18 9.65
C TYR A 270 -10.32 -7.41 10.70
N ASP A 271 -10.55 -6.09 10.76
CA ASP A 271 -9.90 -5.22 11.74
C ASP A 271 -10.86 -4.93 12.89
N ILE A 272 -10.44 -5.32 14.09
CA ILE A 272 -11.12 -4.99 15.34
C ILE A 272 -10.71 -3.59 15.73
N THR A 273 -11.66 -2.65 15.73
CA THR A 273 -11.43 -1.26 16.12
C THR A 273 -11.15 -1.16 17.61
N ILE A 274 -10.02 -0.55 18.01
CA ILE A 274 -9.63 -0.36 19.42
C ILE A 274 -9.57 1.11 19.83
N ASN A 275 -9.81 2.03 18.91
CA ASN A 275 -9.89 3.46 19.17
C ASN A 275 -11.27 3.86 19.73
N LYS A 276 -11.53 5.17 19.87
CA LYS A 276 -12.79 5.70 20.41
C LYS A 276 -14.04 5.31 19.60
N LEU A 277 -13.88 4.89 18.34
CA LEU A 277 -14.98 4.44 17.49
C LEU A 277 -15.40 2.98 17.79
N SER A 278 -14.69 2.26 18.65
CA SER A 278 -14.99 0.87 19.00
C SER A 278 -16.41 0.66 19.56
N SER A 279 -17.01 1.71 20.12
CA SER A 279 -18.38 1.64 20.69
C SER A 279 -19.49 1.69 19.63
N ILE A 280 -19.20 2.18 18.42
CA ILE A 280 -20.19 2.37 17.36
C ILE A 280 -19.84 1.63 16.06
N SER A 281 -18.58 1.23 15.88
CA SER A 281 -18.11 0.49 14.71
C SER A 281 -18.22 -1.02 14.93
N ALA A 282 -18.67 -1.75 13.93
CA ALA A 282 -18.59 -3.21 13.91
C ALA A 282 -17.25 -3.75 13.34
N GLY A 283 -16.20 -2.92 13.30
CA GLY A 283 -14.90 -3.27 12.73
C GLY A 283 -14.77 -2.87 11.26
N SER A 284 -13.72 -3.35 10.60
CA SER A 284 -13.48 -3.08 9.18
C SER A 284 -13.20 -4.37 8.43
N HIS A 285 -13.70 -4.45 7.20
CA HIS A 285 -13.56 -5.61 6.34
C HIS A 285 -12.71 -5.25 5.13
N GLU A 286 -11.80 -6.14 4.74
CA GLU A 286 -10.97 -5.95 3.56
C GLU A 286 -10.89 -7.24 2.75
N LEU A 287 -11.17 -7.13 1.45
CA LEU A 287 -11.04 -8.21 0.47
C LEU A 287 -9.85 -7.90 -0.43
N PHE A 288 -9.08 -8.92 -0.73
CA PHE A 288 -7.87 -8.84 -1.53
C PHE A 288 -7.85 -9.94 -2.59
N VAL A 289 -7.47 -9.58 -3.81
CA VAL A 289 -7.16 -10.53 -4.87
C VAL A 289 -5.95 -10.06 -5.66
N ARG A 290 -5.05 -11.00 -5.97
CA ARG A 290 -3.90 -10.78 -6.85
C ARG A 290 -3.82 -11.92 -7.86
N TYR A 291 -3.46 -11.57 -9.08
CA TYR A 291 -3.14 -12.53 -10.13
C TYR A 291 -1.86 -12.11 -10.83
N CYS A 292 -0.97 -13.09 -11.07
CA CYS A 292 0.27 -12.87 -11.81
C CYS A 292 0.35 -13.80 -13.02
N TYR A 293 0.63 -13.23 -14.18
CA TYR A 293 0.95 -13.96 -15.39
C TYR A 293 2.46 -13.84 -15.67
N PHE A 294 3.16 -14.96 -15.64
CA PHE A 294 4.59 -15.02 -15.90
C PHE A 294 4.85 -15.39 -17.35
N LEU A 295 5.68 -14.58 -18.02
CA LEU A 295 6.08 -14.82 -19.39
C LEU A 295 7.03 -16.02 -19.43
N PRO A 296 6.87 -16.95 -20.39
CA PRO A 296 7.81 -18.05 -20.56
C PRO A 296 9.22 -17.51 -20.89
N PRO A 297 10.29 -18.20 -20.44
CA PRO A 297 11.64 -17.80 -20.80
C PRO A 297 11.78 -17.77 -22.33
N PRO A 298 12.64 -16.87 -22.89
CA PRO A 298 12.88 -16.85 -24.32
C PRO A 298 13.40 -18.21 -24.77
N PRO A 299 13.00 -18.67 -25.96
CA PRO A 299 13.58 -19.89 -26.51
C PRO A 299 15.09 -19.73 -26.61
N VAL A 300 15.82 -20.69 -26.05
CA VAL A 300 17.28 -20.72 -26.17
C VAL A 300 17.60 -20.97 -27.65
N THR A 301 17.86 -19.93 -28.41
CA THR A 301 18.41 -20.07 -29.74
C THR A 301 19.83 -20.60 -29.58
N LYS A 302 20.03 -21.90 -29.81
CA LYS A 302 21.37 -22.45 -29.96
C LYS A 302 21.98 -21.73 -31.16
N SER A 303 22.87 -20.77 -30.91
CA SER A 303 23.68 -20.17 -31.97
C SER A 303 24.50 -21.30 -32.56
N ARG A 304 24.08 -21.80 -33.72
CA ARG A 304 24.94 -22.66 -34.55
C ARG A 304 25.99 -21.74 -35.15
N ASN A 305 27.13 -21.66 -34.48
CA ASN A 305 28.31 -21.05 -35.11
C ASN A 305 28.80 -21.99 -36.19
N PRO A 306 28.75 -21.63 -37.51
CA PRO A 306 29.17 -22.49 -38.60
C PRO A 306 30.68 -22.85 -38.56
N ARG A 307 31.46 -22.23 -37.68
CA ARG A 307 32.88 -22.49 -37.52
C ARG A 307 33.23 -23.68 -36.61
N TYR A 308 32.22 -24.32 -36.02
CA TYR A 308 32.37 -25.46 -35.10
C TYR A 308 31.50 -26.66 -35.53
N LEU A 309 31.33 -26.87 -36.81
CA LEU A 309 30.88 -28.14 -37.43
C LEU A 309 32.07 -29.02 -37.75
#